data_f6dbc871113c225e2d257a24d0634836
#
_entry.id   f6dbc871113c225e2d257a24d0634836
#
_cell.length_a   1.000
_cell.length_b   1.000
_cell.length_c   1.000
_cell.angle_alpha   90.00
_cell.angle_beta   90.00
_cell.angle_gamma   90.00
#
_symmetry.space_group_name_H-M   'P 1'
#
loop_
_entity.id
_entity.type
_entity.pdbx_description
1 polymer ?
#
loop_
_entity_poly.entity_id
_entity_poly.type
_entity_poly.pdbx_seq_one_letter_code
_entity_poly.pdbx_strand_id
1 'polypeptide(L)'
;MDRKDITSMKDEELKEFIRKFYGRIASPSCSPGCGTGCCATEDVSEASGYNHQDLTQIPAESNLGLGCGNPVMFAGIKEGNVVLDLGSGAGFDCFIASHKVGEKGKIIGVDMTPEMIKKARRNAVLGNYRNVKFVQGEIENLPLGDNSVDVVISNCVINLSPDKARVFKEAFRVLKPGGRLSVSDVVLEKELPEYIKKDLVAYAGCLSGAVLKNDYLKLIKDAGFEEVAILQEVPYFLDLTSSTEEVQPEAWNLPANKKEAGAVQAVSVLVTSKKPEK
;
A
#
# COMPACT_ATOMS: atom_id res chain seq x y z
N MET A 1 -16.86 -11.19 20.95
CA MET A 1 -16.98 -11.29 19.47
C MET A 1 -16.11 -12.47 19.07
N ASP A 2 -16.70 -13.55 18.57
CA ASP A 2 -15.93 -14.73 18.16
C ASP A 2 -14.92 -14.31 17.08
N ARG A 3 -13.64 -14.64 17.32
CA ARG A 3 -12.57 -14.37 16.34
C ARG A 3 -12.85 -15.22 15.11
N LYS A 4 -13.30 -14.57 14.04
CA LYS A 4 -13.36 -15.26 12.75
C LYS A 4 -11.91 -15.52 12.30
N ASP A 5 -11.61 -16.80 12.12
CA ASP A 5 -10.37 -17.25 11.49
C ASP A 5 -10.39 -16.78 10.02
N ILE A 6 -9.38 -15.99 9.60
CA ILE A 6 -9.35 -15.47 8.24
C ILE A 6 -9.38 -16.59 7.19
N THR A 7 -8.87 -17.76 7.52
CA THR A 7 -8.84 -18.92 6.61
C THR A 7 -10.24 -19.48 6.32
N SER A 8 -11.23 -19.11 7.13
CA SER A 8 -12.65 -19.49 6.96
C SER A 8 -13.49 -18.39 6.29
N MET A 9 -12.91 -17.21 6.08
CA MET A 9 -13.61 -16.09 5.47
C MET A 9 -13.62 -16.18 3.94
N LYS A 10 -14.72 -15.75 3.33
CA LYS A 10 -14.77 -15.55 1.89
C LYS A 10 -14.04 -14.26 1.52
N ASP A 11 -13.52 -14.18 0.31
CA ASP A 11 -12.79 -13.01 -0.20
C ASP A 11 -13.56 -11.68 0.01
N GLU A 12 -14.87 -11.69 -0.24
CA GLU A 12 -15.72 -10.52 -0.03
C GLU A 12 -15.86 -10.10 1.43
N GLU A 13 -15.91 -11.07 2.37
CA GLU A 13 -15.96 -10.78 3.80
C GLU A 13 -14.63 -10.17 4.28
N LEU A 14 -13.51 -10.65 3.72
CA LEU A 14 -12.19 -10.14 4.00
C LEU A 14 -12.01 -8.72 3.46
N LYS A 15 -12.40 -8.47 2.20
CA LYS A 15 -12.40 -7.13 1.61
C LYS A 15 -13.28 -6.16 2.38
N GLU A 16 -14.46 -6.59 2.82
CA GLU A 16 -15.34 -5.74 3.63
C GLU A 16 -14.74 -5.40 5.00
N PHE A 17 -14.03 -6.34 5.64
CA PHE A 17 -13.29 -6.07 6.85
C PHE A 17 -12.20 -5.00 6.60
N ILE A 18 -11.40 -5.14 5.55
CA ILE A 18 -10.35 -4.19 5.16
C ILE A 18 -10.96 -2.82 4.85
N ARG A 19 -12.05 -2.73 4.07
CA ARG A 19 -12.74 -1.46 3.82
C ARG A 19 -13.14 -0.76 5.12
N LYS A 20 -13.74 -1.48 6.06
CA LYS A 20 -14.15 -0.92 7.36
C LYS A 20 -12.95 -0.48 8.21
N PHE A 21 -11.88 -1.27 8.22
CA PHE A 21 -10.67 -0.95 8.97
C PHE A 21 -10.04 0.35 8.47
N TYR A 22 -9.75 0.44 7.18
CA TYR A 22 -9.15 1.62 6.57
C TYR A 22 -10.11 2.81 6.47
N GLY A 23 -11.42 2.57 6.37
CA GLY A 23 -12.42 3.62 6.44
C GLY A 23 -12.42 4.36 7.78
N ARG A 24 -12.17 3.67 8.90
CA ARG A 24 -12.00 4.31 10.22
C ARG A 24 -10.75 5.16 10.27
N ILE A 25 -9.63 4.69 9.71
CA ILE A 25 -8.37 5.46 9.66
C ILE A 25 -8.53 6.73 8.82
N ALA A 26 -9.30 6.68 7.73
CA ALA A 26 -9.57 7.83 6.88
C ALA A 26 -10.47 8.88 7.54
N SER A 27 -11.30 8.47 8.51
CA SER A 27 -12.28 9.35 9.16
C SER A 27 -11.60 10.31 10.14
N PRO A 28 -12.07 11.57 10.27
CA PRO A 28 -11.48 12.53 11.19
C PRO A 28 -11.89 12.22 12.63
N SER A 29 -11.19 11.30 13.29
CA SER A 29 -11.34 11.04 14.74
C SER A 29 -10.33 11.79 15.61
N CYS A 30 -9.43 12.57 15.02
CA CYS A 30 -8.56 13.47 15.78
C CYS A 30 -9.22 14.84 15.95
N SER A 31 -9.78 15.09 17.13
CA SER A 31 -10.08 16.45 17.60
C SER A 31 -8.79 17.28 17.66
N PRO A 32 -8.83 18.62 17.42
CA PRO A 32 -7.72 19.51 17.68
C PRO A 32 -7.41 19.52 19.18
N GLY A 33 -6.52 18.68 19.63
CA GLY A 33 -6.19 18.49 21.05
C GLY A 33 -5.64 17.11 21.39
N CYS A 34 -5.64 16.17 20.44
CA CYS A 34 -5.00 14.87 20.62
C CYS A 34 -3.47 15.07 20.52
N GLY A 35 -2.85 15.29 21.67
CA GLY A 35 -1.40 15.38 21.78
C GLY A 35 -0.74 14.08 21.28
N THR A 36 0.39 14.21 20.62
CA THR A 36 1.41 13.21 20.28
C THR A 36 1.19 12.27 19.10
N GLY A 37 0.00 12.14 18.50
CA GLY A 37 -0.20 11.21 17.37
C GLY A 37 0.13 11.77 15.97
N CYS A 38 0.03 13.10 15.77
CA CYS A 38 0.20 13.71 14.45
C CYS A 38 1.68 13.90 14.03
N CYS A 39 2.62 13.91 14.97
CA CYS A 39 4.05 14.08 14.66
C CYS A 39 4.73 12.75 14.27
N ALA A 40 4.14 11.60 14.60
CA ALA A 40 4.73 10.30 14.33
C ALA A 40 4.64 9.87 12.85
N THR A 41 3.76 10.48 12.05
CA THR A 41 3.58 10.09 10.63
C THR A 41 4.72 10.57 9.73
N GLU A 42 5.33 11.72 10.04
CA GLU A 42 6.49 12.22 9.28
C GLU A 42 7.71 11.34 9.53
N ASP A 43 7.99 10.99 10.80
CA ASP A 43 9.09 10.11 11.17
C ASP A 43 8.98 8.73 10.47
N VAL A 44 7.76 8.17 10.39
CA VAL A 44 7.50 6.90 9.69
C VAL A 44 7.77 7.03 8.18
N SER A 45 7.37 8.15 7.58
CA SER A 45 7.56 8.38 6.15
C SER A 45 9.04 8.59 5.81
N GLU A 46 9.79 9.34 6.62
CA GLU A 46 11.23 9.51 6.44
C GLU A 46 11.97 8.17 6.61
N ALA A 47 11.60 7.37 7.61
CA ALA A 47 12.12 6.02 7.78
C ALA A 47 11.81 5.09 6.60
N SER A 48 10.70 5.34 5.88
CA SER A 48 10.32 4.64 4.66
C SER A 48 11.03 5.16 3.39
N GLY A 49 11.94 6.14 3.53
CA GLY A 49 12.78 6.64 2.45
C GLY A 49 12.21 7.85 1.68
N TYR A 50 11.20 8.53 2.22
CA TYR A 50 10.76 9.83 1.68
C TYR A 50 11.63 10.94 2.21
N ASN A 51 11.99 11.89 1.36
CA ASN A 51 12.76 13.04 1.80
C ASN A 51 11.83 14.14 2.35
N HIS A 52 12.36 14.97 3.24
CA HIS A 52 11.62 16.05 3.88
C HIS A 52 11.01 17.03 2.86
N GLN A 53 11.67 17.28 1.73
CA GLN A 53 11.17 18.18 0.69
C GLN A 53 9.90 17.62 0.04
N ASP A 54 9.85 16.31 -0.26
CA ASP A 54 8.65 15.67 -0.80
C ASP A 54 7.48 15.77 0.21
N LEU A 55 7.76 15.58 1.49
CA LEU A 55 6.74 15.62 2.55
C LEU A 55 6.14 17.01 2.77
N THR A 56 6.95 18.06 2.66
CA THR A 56 6.49 19.46 2.84
C THR A 56 5.68 20.00 1.66
N GLN A 57 5.76 19.38 0.50
CA GLN A 57 5.07 19.83 -0.71
C GLN A 57 3.70 19.20 -0.93
N ILE A 58 3.30 18.24 -0.11
CA ILE A 58 2.02 17.53 -0.25
C ILE A 58 1.05 17.91 0.88
N PRO A 59 -0.27 17.70 0.69
CA PRO A 59 -1.24 17.92 1.75
C PRO A 59 -0.92 17.03 2.98
N ALA A 60 -0.69 17.62 4.15
CA ALA A 60 -0.34 16.89 5.37
C ALA A 60 -1.36 15.79 5.72
N GLU A 61 -2.66 16.03 5.49
CA GLU A 61 -3.72 15.04 5.72
C GLU A 61 -3.66 13.83 4.77
N SER A 62 -2.80 13.85 3.73
CA SER A 62 -2.58 12.68 2.87
C SER A 62 -1.64 11.65 3.49
N ASN A 63 -0.76 12.09 4.40
CA ASN A 63 0.15 11.21 5.12
C ASN A 63 -0.54 10.57 6.32
N LEU A 64 -0.85 9.30 6.21
CA LEU A 64 -1.47 8.49 7.26
C LEU A 64 -0.48 7.52 7.93
N GLY A 65 0.79 7.54 7.55
CA GLY A 65 1.82 6.64 8.07
C GLY A 65 1.61 5.16 7.70
N LEU A 66 0.97 4.87 6.57
CA LEU A 66 0.53 3.51 6.20
C LEU A 66 1.48 2.80 5.21
N GLY A 67 2.48 3.49 4.68
CA GLY A 67 3.43 2.92 3.71
C GLY A 67 4.55 2.11 4.37
N CYS A 68 5.18 1.23 3.59
CA CYS A 68 6.33 0.44 4.02
C CYS A 68 7.60 0.70 3.20
N GLY A 69 7.57 1.66 2.26
CA GLY A 69 8.69 2.09 1.44
C GLY A 69 8.29 3.21 0.48
N ASN A 70 9.20 3.57 -0.44
CA ASN A 70 9.00 4.67 -1.39
C ASN A 70 9.01 4.16 -2.85
N PRO A 71 7.89 3.66 -3.38
CA PRO A 71 7.83 3.17 -4.75
C PRO A 71 8.02 4.28 -5.79
N VAL A 72 7.70 5.54 -5.44
CA VAL A 72 7.81 6.69 -6.35
C VAL A 72 9.26 7.02 -6.70
N MET A 73 10.20 6.78 -5.77
CA MET A 73 11.61 7.10 -5.94
C MET A 73 12.24 6.32 -7.09
N PHE A 74 11.88 5.05 -7.25
CA PHE A 74 12.50 4.12 -8.20
C PHE A 74 11.61 3.77 -9.40
N ALA A 75 10.41 4.34 -9.48
CA ALA A 75 9.45 4.07 -10.55
C ALA A 75 9.92 4.56 -11.94
N GLY A 76 10.96 5.38 -11.99
CA GLY A 76 11.44 5.97 -13.25
C GLY A 76 10.42 6.89 -13.91
N ILE A 77 9.61 7.59 -13.11
CA ILE A 77 8.59 8.54 -13.55
C ILE A 77 9.25 9.69 -14.32
N LYS A 78 8.67 10.02 -15.46
CA LYS A 78 9.11 11.12 -16.33
C LYS A 78 8.00 12.15 -16.52
N GLU A 79 8.38 13.38 -16.89
CA GLU A 79 7.42 14.41 -17.27
C GLU A 79 6.49 13.91 -18.39
N GLY A 80 5.20 14.15 -18.24
CA GLY A 80 4.18 13.72 -19.20
C GLY A 80 3.66 12.28 -19.00
N ASN A 81 4.25 11.48 -18.11
CA ASN A 81 3.76 10.12 -17.86
C ASN A 81 2.34 10.10 -17.28
N VAL A 82 1.62 9.03 -17.59
CA VAL A 82 0.40 8.62 -16.89
C VAL A 82 0.78 7.55 -15.87
N VAL A 83 0.60 7.87 -14.59
CA VAL A 83 0.93 6.98 -13.47
C VAL A 83 -0.33 6.49 -12.79
N LEU A 84 -0.40 5.19 -12.52
CA LEU A 84 -1.44 4.56 -11.70
C LEU A 84 -0.85 4.20 -10.34
N ASP A 85 -1.57 4.57 -9.29
CA ASP A 85 -1.29 4.18 -7.89
C ASP A 85 -2.35 3.20 -7.41
N LEU A 86 -1.92 1.98 -7.06
CA LEU A 86 -2.77 0.91 -6.53
C LEU A 86 -2.90 1.06 -5.01
N GLY A 87 -4.14 1.15 -4.52
CA GLY A 87 -4.41 1.38 -3.11
C GLY A 87 -3.95 2.77 -2.66
N SER A 88 -4.34 3.79 -3.41
CA SER A 88 -3.83 5.17 -3.24
C SER A 88 -4.15 5.82 -1.89
N GLY A 89 -5.00 5.21 -1.07
CA GLY A 89 -5.38 5.74 0.23
C GLY A 89 -5.84 7.19 0.17
N ALA A 90 -5.28 8.05 1.02
CA ALA A 90 -5.55 9.49 1.06
C ALA A 90 -4.78 10.31 -0.01
N GLY A 91 -4.04 9.63 -0.90
CA GLY A 91 -3.38 10.23 -2.06
C GLY A 91 -1.89 10.55 -1.87
N PHE A 92 -1.24 10.04 -0.83
CA PHE A 92 0.12 10.36 -0.45
C PHE A 92 1.12 10.21 -1.62
N ASP A 93 1.27 9.00 -2.16
CA ASP A 93 2.17 8.72 -3.27
C ASP A 93 1.72 9.40 -4.58
N CYS A 94 0.40 9.55 -4.78
CA CYS A 94 -0.15 10.29 -5.92
C CYS A 94 0.30 11.73 -5.96
N PHE A 95 0.33 12.44 -4.82
CA PHE A 95 0.74 13.85 -4.78
C PHE A 95 2.24 14.01 -5.01
N ILE A 96 3.07 13.12 -4.44
CA ILE A 96 4.51 13.11 -4.71
C ILE A 96 4.78 12.84 -6.20
N ALA A 97 4.12 11.83 -6.78
CA ALA A 97 4.26 11.49 -8.20
C ALA A 97 3.77 12.62 -9.12
N SER A 98 2.76 13.40 -8.69
CA SER A 98 2.20 14.52 -9.44
C SER A 98 3.24 15.60 -9.76
N HIS A 99 4.13 15.89 -8.82
CA HIS A 99 5.23 16.85 -9.06
C HIS A 99 6.23 16.32 -10.11
N LYS A 100 6.46 14.99 -10.14
CA LYS A 100 7.40 14.36 -11.07
C LYS A 100 6.87 14.30 -12.51
N VAL A 101 5.57 14.08 -12.70
CA VAL A 101 4.98 14.02 -14.05
C VAL A 101 4.70 15.40 -14.64
N GLY A 102 4.68 16.46 -13.82
CA GLY A 102 4.40 17.81 -14.25
C GLY A 102 2.99 18.03 -14.77
N GLU A 103 2.73 19.22 -15.34
CA GLU A 103 1.39 19.60 -15.80
C GLU A 103 0.84 18.78 -16.98
N LYS A 104 1.74 18.23 -17.81
CA LYS A 104 1.37 17.40 -18.97
C LYS A 104 1.10 15.95 -18.61
N GLY A 105 1.55 15.49 -17.44
CA GLY A 105 1.34 14.16 -16.95
C GLY A 105 0.02 14.01 -16.20
N LYS A 106 -0.29 12.78 -15.81
CA LYS A 106 -1.52 12.46 -15.10
C LYS A 106 -1.28 11.38 -14.06
N ILE A 107 -1.88 11.56 -12.89
CA ILE A 107 -1.93 10.55 -11.84
C ILE A 107 -3.35 10.02 -11.69
N ILE A 108 -3.47 8.71 -11.57
CA ILE A 108 -4.73 8.03 -11.30
C ILE A 108 -4.51 7.20 -10.04
N GLY A 109 -5.17 7.55 -8.94
CA GLY A 109 -5.19 6.76 -7.72
C GLY A 109 -6.43 5.87 -7.69
N VAL A 110 -6.27 4.58 -7.43
CA VAL A 110 -7.37 3.63 -7.25
C VAL A 110 -7.35 3.10 -5.83
N ASP A 111 -8.50 3.15 -5.15
CA ASP A 111 -8.69 2.57 -3.82
C ASP A 111 -10.12 2.02 -3.68
N MET A 112 -10.27 0.91 -2.96
CA MET A 112 -11.59 0.30 -2.76
C MET A 112 -12.40 0.95 -1.64
N THR A 113 -11.76 1.76 -0.77
CA THR A 113 -12.34 2.36 0.43
C THR A 113 -12.96 3.72 0.11
N PRO A 114 -14.29 3.89 0.20
CA PRO A 114 -14.95 5.15 -0.13
C PRO A 114 -14.44 6.35 0.68
N GLU A 115 -14.14 6.15 1.96
CA GLU A 115 -13.64 7.18 2.87
C GLU A 115 -12.23 7.66 2.46
N MET A 116 -11.35 6.74 2.03
CA MET A 116 -10.03 7.08 1.50
C MET A 116 -10.17 7.92 0.23
N ILE A 117 -10.99 7.49 -0.72
CA ILE A 117 -11.25 8.24 -1.96
C ILE A 117 -11.82 9.63 -1.69
N LYS A 118 -12.75 9.74 -0.72
CA LYS A 118 -13.31 11.04 -0.31
C LYS A 118 -12.22 11.95 0.26
N LYS A 119 -11.36 11.43 1.13
CA LYS A 119 -10.23 12.17 1.74
C LYS A 119 -9.22 12.57 0.66
N ALA A 120 -8.83 11.67 -0.23
CA ALA A 120 -7.90 11.94 -1.32
C ALA A 120 -8.40 13.04 -2.26
N ARG A 121 -9.69 13.00 -2.65
CA ARG A 121 -10.32 14.06 -3.47
C ARG A 121 -10.35 15.40 -2.76
N ARG A 122 -10.64 15.43 -1.46
CA ARG A 122 -10.57 16.67 -0.66
C ARG A 122 -9.15 17.23 -0.64
N ASN A 123 -8.15 16.38 -0.40
CA ASN A 123 -6.75 16.77 -0.40
C ASN A 123 -6.31 17.33 -1.76
N ALA A 124 -6.75 16.72 -2.87
CA ALA A 124 -6.47 17.21 -4.22
C ALA A 124 -7.03 18.62 -4.46
N VAL A 125 -8.26 18.89 -4.00
CA VAL A 125 -8.88 20.22 -4.12
C VAL A 125 -8.14 21.26 -3.28
N LEU A 126 -7.84 20.94 -2.02
CA LEU A 126 -7.14 21.84 -1.10
C LEU A 126 -5.72 22.15 -1.58
N GLY A 127 -5.01 21.17 -2.14
CA GLY A 127 -3.66 21.32 -2.68
C GLY A 127 -3.63 21.83 -4.14
N ASN A 128 -4.80 22.11 -4.76
CA ASN A 128 -4.91 22.55 -6.17
C ASN A 128 -4.27 21.60 -7.19
N TYR A 129 -4.33 20.29 -6.94
CA TYR A 129 -3.81 19.26 -7.85
C TYR A 129 -4.78 19.04 -9.02
N ARG A 130 -4.46 19.52 -10.20
CA ARG A 130 -5.32 19.43 -11.41
C ARG A 130 -5.04 18.19 -12.25
N ASN A 131 -3.85 17.61 -12.10
CA ASN A 131 -3.38 16.44 -12.84
C ASN A 131 -3.55 15.11 -12.09
N VAL A 132 -4.25 15.11 -10.92
CA VAL A 132 -4.52 13.93 -10.11
C VAL A 132 -6.02 13.59 -10.12
N LYS A 133 -6.34 12.33 -10.33
CA LYS A 133 -7.72 11.80 -10.31
C LYS A 133 -7.81 10.57 -9.42
N PHE A 134 -8.79 10.54 -8.52
CA PHE A 134 -9.06 9.39 -7.65
C PHE A 134 -10.33 8.66 -8.07
N VAL A 135 -10.22 7.33 -8.24
CA VAL A 135 -11.29 6.44 -8.71
C VAL A 135 -11.49 5.34 -7.68
N GLN A 136 -12.73 5.14 -7.25
CA GLN A 136 -13.07 4.00 -6.42
C GLN A 136 -13.06 2.73 -7.26
N GLY A 137 -12.34 1.70 -6.81
CA GLY A 137 -12.22 0.43 -7.53
C GLY A 137 -11.36 -0.56 -6.77
N GLU A 138 -11.42 -1.81 -7.20
CA GLU A 138 -10.61 -2.90 -6.66
C GLU A 138 -9.37 -3.11 -7.54
N ILE A 139 -8.24 -3.43 -6.91
CA ILE A 139 -6.96 -3.62 -7.61
C ILE A 139 -6.92 -4.92 -8.42
N GLU A 140 -7.80 -5.88 -8.10
CA GLU A 140 -8.01 -7.11 -8.88
C GLU A 140 -8.87 -6.93 -10.12
N ASN A 141 -9.51 -5.75 -10.29
CA ASN A 141 -10.35 -5.42 -11.44
C ASN A 141 -10.30 -3.90 -11.69
N LEU A 142 -9.20 -3.45 -12.27
CA LEU A 142 -8.93 -2.02 -12.44
C LEU A 142 -9.89 -1.37 -13.43
N PRO A 143 -10.50 -0.21 -13.07
CA PRO A 143 -11.42 0.53 -13.93
C PRO A 143 -10.66 1.35 -15.01
N LEU A 144 -9.66 0.73 -15.63
CA LEU A 144 -8.83 1.33 -16.69
C LEU A 144 -8.76 0.41 -17.89
N GLY A 145 -8.57 0.99 -19.06
CA GLY A 145 -8.36 0.24 -20.30
C GLY A 145 -6.97 -0.37 -20.38
N ASP A 146 -6.79 -1.33 -21.29
CA ASP A 146 -5.51 -1.95 -21.58
C ASP A 146 -4.50 -0.92 -22.11
N ASN A 147 -3.23 -1.08 -21.77
CA ASN A 147 -2.14 -0.27 -22.28
C ASN A 147 -2.38 1.25 -22.12
N SER A 148 -2.95 1.68 -21.00
CA SER A 148 -3.38 3.06 -20.77
C SER A 148 -2.44 3.88 -19.88
N VAL A 149 -1.53 3.23 -19.14
CA VAL A 149 -0.62 3.89 -18.21
C VAL A 149 0.86 3.58 -18.50
N ASP A 150 1.74 4.51 -18.18
CA ASP A 150 3.18 4.38 -18.41
C ASP A 150 3.88 3.73 -17.21
N VAL A 151 3.36 3.99 -16.00
CA VAL A 151 3.93 3.51 -14.74
C VAL A 151 2.79 3.07 -13.81
N VAL A 152 2.98 1.95 -13.13
CA VAL A 152 2.17 1.52 -11.98
C VAL A 152 3.04 1.56 -10.73
N ILE A 153 2.53 2.20 -9.69
CA ILE A 153 3.13 2.18 -8.35
C ILE A 153 2.18 1.52 -7.37
N SER A 154 2.72 0.98 -6.28
CA SER A 154 1.94 0.41 -5.18
C SER A 154 2.73 0.45 -3.89
N ASN A 155 2.08 0.77 -2.78
CA ASN A 155 2.70 0.83 -1.47
C ASN A 155 1.84 0.10 -0.43
N CYS A 156 2.32 -1.08 0.00
CA CYS A 156 1.75 -1.86 1.10
C CYS A 156 0.25 -2.23 0.93
N VAL A 157 -0.22 -2.51 -0.29
CA VAL A 157 -1.62 -2.83 -0.55
C VAL A 157 -1.84 -4.23 -1.15
N ILE A 158 -0.87 -4.75 -1.92
CA ILE A 158 -1.07 -6.01 -2.66
C ILE A 158 -1.28 -7.19 -1.68
N ASN A 159 -0.65 -7.12 -0.51
CA ASN A 159 -0.85 -8.13 0.54
C ASN A 159 -2.26 -8.18 1.11
N LEU A 160 -3.02 -7.09 0.99
CA LEU A 160 -4.43 -7.02 1.41
C LEU A 160 -5.39 -7.67 0.40
N SER A 161 -4.89 -7.97 -0.82
CA SER A 161 -5.66 -8.69 -1.82
C SER A 161 -5.64 -10.20 -1.57
N PRO A 162 -6.79 -10.89 -1.61
CA PRO A 162 -6.85 -12.35 -1.58
C PRO A 162 -6.31 -12.98 -2.86
N ASP A 163 -6.32 -12.26 -3.99
CA ASP A 163 -5.84 -12.75 -5.31
C ASP A 163 -4.74 -11.84 -5.88
N LYS A 164 -3.53 -11.97 -5.31
CA LYS A 164 -2.34 -11.21 -5.73
C LYS A 164 -1.94 -11.50 -7.18
N ALA A 165 -2.17 -12.73 -7.66
CA ALA A 165 -1.89 -13.10 -9.05
C ALA A 165 -2.73 -12.27 -10.02
N ARG A 166 -4.00 -12.05 -9.68
CA ARG A 166 -4.89 -11.21 -10.45
C ARG A 166 -4.49 -9.74 -10.41
N VAL A 167 -4.05 -9.24 -9.26
CA VAL A 167 -3.53 -7.86 -9.14
C VAL A 167 -2.38 -7.63 -10.11
N PHE A 168 -1.39 -8.52 -10.14
CA PHE A 168 -0.25 -8.37 -11.06
C PHE A 168 -0.66 -8.51 -12.52
N LYS A 169 -1.63 -9.37 -12.85
CA LYS A 169 -2.19 -9.46 -14.21
C LYS A 169 -2.90 -8.17 -14.62
N GLU A 170 -3.68 -7.56 -13.73
CA GLU A 170 -4.34 -6.28 -13.98
C GLU A 170 -3.33 -5.13 -14.14
N ALA A 171 -2.30 -5.08 -13.28
CA ALA A 171 -1.21 -4.12 -13.42
C ALA A 171 -0.50 -4.28 -14.78
N PHE A 172 -0.24 -5.53 -15.19
CA PHE A 172 0.35 -5.83 -16.51
C PHE A 172 -0.59 -5.43 -17.66
N ARG A 173 -1.89 -5.69 -17.55
CA ARG A 173 -2.89 -5.36 -18.58
C ARG A 173 -2.93 -3.85 -18.85
N VAL A 174 -3.00 -3.05 -17.78
CA VAL A 174 -3.16 -1.58 -17.92
C VAL A 174 -1.88 -0.87 -18.34
N LEU A 175 -0.71 -1.45 -18.06
CA LEU A 175 0.58 -0.90 -18.49
C LEU A 175 0.73 -0.94 -20.00
N LYS A 176 1.25 0.13 -20.58
CA LYS A 176 1.71 0.16 -21.97
C LYS A 176 2.91 -0.77 -22.16
N PRO A 177 3.14 -1.31 -23.38
CA PRO A 177 4.42 -1.96 -23.70
C PRO A 177 5.59 -1.05 -23.31
N GLY A 178 6.62 -1.60 -22.69
CA GLY A 178 7.74 -0.85 -22.12
C GLY A 178 7.46 -0.12 -20.81
N GLY A 179 6.21 -0.15 -20.33
CA GLY A 179 5.82 0.47 -19.05
C GLY A 179 6.44 -0.22 -17.84
N ARG A 180 6.46 0.48 -16.71
CA ARG A 180 7.15 0.05 -15.48
C ARG A 180 6.20 -0.19 -14.34
N LEU A 181 6.52 -1.22 -13.54
CA LEU A 181 5.91 -1.47 -12.23
C LEU A 181 6.96 -1.16 -11.14
N SER A 182 6.55 -0.43 -10.10
CA SER A 182 7.36 -0.21 -8.90
C SER A 182 6.48 -0.42 -7.68
N VAL A 183 6.79 -1.45 -6.88
CA VAL A 183 5.99 -1.82 -5.72
C VAL A 183 6.87 -1.88 -4.47
N SER A 184 6.36 -1.34 -3.37
CA SER A 184 6.90 -1.57 -2.04
C SER A 184 5.89 -2.39 -1.26
N ASP A 185 6.29 -3.56 -0.78
CA ASP A 185 5.40 -4.45 -0.03
C ASP A 185 6.16 -5.30 0.99
N VAL A 186 5.44 -5.88 1.94
CA VAL A 186 6.00 -6.80 2.93
C VAL A 186 6.04 -8.21 2.34
N VAL A 187 7.17 -8.88 2.48
CA VAL A 187 7.34 -10.28 2.11
C VAL A 187 7.95 -11.07 3.26
N LEU A 188 7.76 -12.38 3.25
CA LEU A 188 8.25 -13.26 4.29
C LEU A 188 9.55 -13.93 3.86
N GLU A 189 10.50 -14.01 4.79
CA GLU A 189 11.69 -14.86 4.62
C GLU A 189 11.43 -16.30 5.05
N LYS A 190 10.48 -16.48 5.97
CA LYS A 190 10.00 -17.79 6.45
C LYS A 190 8.49 -17.76 6.67
N GLU A 191 7.89 -18.93 6.62
CA GLU A 191 6.47 -19.12 6.94
C GLU A 191 6.10 -18.53 8.31
N LEU A 192 4.95 -17.85 8.35
CA LEU A 192 4.43 -17.33 9.60
C LEU A 192 3.91 -18.46 10.51
N PRO A 193 4.01 -18.29 11.83
CA PRO A 193 3.27 -19.11 12.77
C PRO A 193 1.75 -19.09 12.50
N GLU A 194 1.09 -20.23 12.69
CA GLU A 194 -0.35 -20.39 12.39
C GLU A 194 -1.25 -19.38 13.09
N TYR A 195 -0.91 -18.95 14.32
CA TYR A 195 -1.69 -17.97 15.06
C TYR A 195 -1.63 -16.56 14.43
N ILE A 196 -0.52 -16.21 13.74
CA ILE A 196 -0.40 -14.95 13.01
C ILE A 196 -1.10 -15.04 11.66
N LYS A 197 -0.94 -16.17 10.94
CA LYS A 197 -1.62 -16.39 9.66
C LYS A 197 -3.15 -16.22 9.76
N LYS A 198 -3.72 -16.49 10.92
CA LYS A 198 -5.17 -16.43 11.18
C LYS A 198 -5.64 -15.09 11.75
N ASP A 199 -4.72 -14.17 12.06
CA ASP A 199 -5.04 -12.94 12.73
C ASP A 199 -5.46 -11.84 11.72
N LEU A 200 -6.69 -11.34 11.88
CA LEU A 200 -7.27 -10.30 11.01
C LEU A 200 -6.56 -8.95 11.13
N VAL A 201 -6.01 -8.64 12.30
CA VAL A 201 -5.33 -7.34 12.50
C VAL A 201 -3.95 -7.40 11.87
N ALA A 202 -3.24 -8.53 12.04
CA ALA A 202 -1.98 -8.76 11.33
C ALA A 202 -2.20 -8.79 9.80
N TYR A 203 -3.39 -9.21 9.32
CA TYR A 203 -3.75 -9.11 7.91
C TYR A 203 -3.93 -7.66 7.48
N ALA A 204 -4.66 -6.85 8.25
CA ALA A 204 -4.80 -5.41 7.98
C ALA A 204 -3.45 -4.68 8.05
N GLY A 205 -2.49 -5.17 8.85
CA GLY A 205 -1.10 -4.70 8.89
C GLY A 205 -0.20 -5.32 7.82
N CYS A 206 -0.74 -5.85 6.73
CA CYS A 206 -0.02 -6.45 5.60
C CYS A 206 0.83 -7.69 5.93
N LEU A 207 0.79 -8.22 7.15
CA LEU A 207 1.66 -9.32 7.58
C LEU A 207 1.04 -10.69 7.28
N SER A 208 -0.19 -10.98 7.75
CA SER A 208 -0.82 -12.30 7.54
C SER A 208 -1.16 -12.58 6.08
N GLY A 209 -1.31 -11.54 5.27
CA GLY A 209 -1.48 -11.66 3.83
C GLY A 209 -0.16 -11.72 3.05
N ALA A 210 0.98 -11.50 3.70
CA ALA A 210 2.28 -11.58 3.04
C ALA A 210 2.62 -13.03 2.63
N VAL A 211 3.30 -13.16 1.51
CA VAL A 211 3.79 -14.45 1.00
C VAL A 211 5.32 -14.50 1.05
N LEU A 212 5.89 -15.69 0.87
CA LEU A 212 7.34 -15.84 0.80
C LEU A 212 7.92 -14.97 -0.33
N LYS A 213 9.08 -14.38 -0.09
CA LYS A 213 9.77 -13.50 -1.05
C LYS A 213 9.87 -14.09 -2.46
N ASN A 214 10.27 -15.35 -2.55
CA ASN A 214 10.38 -16.02 -3.85
C ASN A 214 9.03 -16.21 -4.55
N ASP A 215 7.97 -16.47 -3.79
CA ASP A 215 6.62 -16.62 -4.34
C ASP A 215 6.08 -15.26 -4.82
N TYR A 216 6.35 -14.18 -4.08
CA TYR A 216 6.00 -12.82 -4.50
C TYR A 216 6.65 -12.45 -5.83
N LEU A 217 7.95 -12.68 -5.96
CA LEU A 217 8.69 -12.42 -7.22
C LEU A 217 8.21 -13.33 -8.35
N LYS A 218 7.83 -14.56 -8.04
CA LYS A 218 7.25 -15.48 -9.02
C LYS A 218 5.91 -14.98 -9.53
N LEU A 219 5.03 -14.47 -8.68
CA LEU A 219 3.74 -13.88 -9.09
C LEU A 219 3.92 -12.73 -10.09
N ILE A 220 4.93 -11.88 -9.89
CA ILE A 220 5.24 -10.78 -10.82
C ILE A 220 5.69 -11.36 -12.18
N LYS A 221 6.61 -12.33 -12.17
CA LYS A 221 7.10 -12.99 -13.40
C LYS A 221 5.99 -13.74 -14.15
N ASP A 222 5.15 -14.47 -13.43
CA ASP A 222 4.03 -15.23 -13.99
C ASP A 222 2.96 -14.32 -14.62
N ALA A 223 2.87 -13.06 -14.21
CA ALA A 223 2.02 -12.06 -14.84
C ALA A 223 2.58 -11.54 -16.19
N GLY A 224 3.82 -11.88 -16.53
CA GLY A 224 4.48 -11.51 -17.78
C GLY A 224 5.53 -10.41 -17.67
N PHE A 225 5.83 -9.92 -16.47
CA PHE A 225 6.87 -8.91 -16.26
C PHE A 225 8.27 -9.47 -16.41
N GLU A 226 9.15 -8.66 -16.99
CA GLU A 226 10.59 -8.90 -17.14
C GLU A 226 11.40 -7.93 -16.26
N GLU A 227 12.71 -8.13 -16.19
CA GLU A 227 13.63 -7.29 -15.41
C GLU A 227 13.20 -7.12 -13.94
N VAL A 228 12.65 -8.21 -13.33
CA VAL A 228 12.18 -8.19 -11.95
C VAL A 228 13.38 -8.11 -11.01
N ALA A 229 13.53 -6.99 -10.31
CA ALA A 229 14.66 -6.72 -9.43
C ALA A 229 14.19 -6.14 -8.08
N ILE A 230 14.77 -6.63 -6.99
CA ILE A 230 14.66 -5.99 -5.68
C ILE A 230 15.72 -4.90 -5.62
N LEU A 231 15.30 -3.65 -5.40
CA LEU A 231 16.19 -2.50 -5.29
C LEU A 231 16.49 -2.14 -3.84
N GLN A 232 15.58 -2.46 -2.93
CA GLN A 232 15.74 -2.21 -1.50
C GLN A 232 15.08 -3.33 -0.70
N GLU A 233 15.71 -3.68 0.41
CA GLU A 233 15.20 -4.66 1.37
C GLU A 233 15.49 -4.15 2.77
N VAL A 234 14.45 -3.98 3.60
CA VAL A 234 14.56 -3.44 4.96
C VAL A 234 13.81 -4.36 5.91
N PRO A 235 14.38 -4.75 7.06
CA PRO A 235 13.65 -5.52 8.06
C PRO A 235 12.32 -4.86 8.41
N TYR A 236 11.25 -5.63 8.38
CA TYR A 236 9.91 -5.15 8.72
C TYR A 236 9.54 -5.59 10.13
N PHE A 237 9.29 -4.60 10.98
CA PHE A 237 8.86 -4.82 12.36
C PHE A 237 7.44 -4.26 12.50
N LEU A 238 6.46 -5.13 12.62
CA LEU A 238 5.14 -4.70 13.05
C LEU A 238 5.15 -4.53 14.55
N ASP A 239 5.08 -3.28 15.04
CA ASP A 239 4.88 -3.02 16.46
C ASP A 239 3.42 -3.32 16.81
N LEU A 240 3.22 -4.53 17.27
CA LEU A 240 1.92 -5.03 17.68
C LEU A 240 1.49 -4.44 19.05
N THR A 241 2.31 -3.59 19.68
CA THR A 241 2.05 -2.98 20.99
C THR A 241 1.58 -1.53 20.91
N SER A 242 1.75 -0.86 19.77
CA SER A 242 1.40 0.56 19.56
C SER A 242 -0.04 0.78 19.08
N SER A 243 -1.00 -0.04 19.54
CA SER A 243 -2.41 0.25 19.28
C SER A 243 -2.83 1.51 20.04
N THR A 244 -3.29 2.53 19.32
CA THR A 244 -4.06 3.62 19.92
C THR A 244 -5.23 3.03 20.72
N GLU A 245 -5.56 3.61 21.89
CA GLU A 245 -6.55 3.12 22.85
C GLU A 245 -7.97 2.84 22.30
N GLU A 246 -8.24 3.19 21.04
CA GLU A 246 -9.53 2.95 20.35
C GLU A 246 -9.61 1.60 19.59
N VAL A 247 -8.49 0.94 19.33
CA VAL A 247 -8.46 -0.47 18.93
C VAL A 247 -8.11 -1.25 20.18
N GLN A 248 -9.13 -1.72 20.91
CA GLN A 248 -8.97 -2.30 22.23
C GLN A 248 -7.88 -3.38 22.25
N PRO A 249 -6.89 -3.28 23.16
CA PRO A 249 -5.76 -4.23 23.25
C PRO A 249 -6.18 -5.68 23.49
N GLU A 250 -7.43 -5.90 23.92
CA GLU A 250 -8.03 -7.23 24.14
C GLU A 250 -8.19 -8.05 22.86
N ALA A 251 -8.10 -7.42 21.67
CA ALA A 251 -8.05 -8.12 20.38
C ALA A 251 -6.68 -8.78 20.10
N TRP A 252 -5.62 -8.30 20.76
CA TRP A 252 -4.23 -8.68 20.54
C TRP A 252 -3.76 -9.69 21.59
N ASN A 253 -4.33 -10.91 21.65
CA ASN A 253 -3.72 -12.00 22.40
C ASN A 253 -2.50 -12.57 21.65
N LEU A 254 -1.60 -11.70 21.24
CA LEU A 254 -0.24 -12.13 20.95
C LEU A 254 0.42 -12.43 22.30
N PRO A 255 1.14 -13.54 22.41
CA PRO A 255 1.81 -13.87 23.65
C PRO A 255 2.71 -12.71 24.05
N ALA A 256 2.55 -12.22 25.28
CA ALA A 256 3.35 -11.13 25.88
C ALA A 256 4.85 -11.46 25.94
N ASN A 257 5.28 -12.52 25.28
CA ASN A 257 6.61 -13.06 25.32
C ASN A 257 7.43 -12.54 24.13
N LYS A 258 8.22 -11.48 24.35
CA LYS A 258 9.15 -10.91 23.35
C LYS A 258 10.06 -11.95 22.65
N LYS A 259 10.20 -13.16 23.20
CA LYS A 259 10.96 -14.26 22.57
C LYS A 259 10.25 -14.89 21.38
N GLU A 260 8.92 -14.82 21.31
CA GLU A 260 8.14 -15.37 20.19
C GLU A 260 7.94 -14.32 19.06
N ALA A 261 8.01 -13.03 19.37
CA ALA A 261 8.05 -11.96 18.37
C ALA A 261 9.30 -12.05 17.46
N GLY A 262 10.40 -12.62 17.95
CA GLY A 262 11.60 -12.93 17.14
C GLY A 262 11.42 -14.07 16.12
N ALA A 263 10.27 -14.73 16.09
CA ALA A 263 9.97 -15.79 15.12
C ALA A 263 9.49 -15.27 13.77
N VAL A 264 9.02 -14.01 13.70
CA VAL A 264 8.55 -13.39 12.45
C VAL A 264 9.74 -12.79 11.71
N GLN A 265 10.05 -13.36 10.55
CA GLN A 265 11.07 -12.84 9.65
C GLN A 265 10.35 -12.30 8.40
N ALA A 266 10.05 -11.00 8.45
CA ALA A 266 9.44 -10.26 7.35
C ALA A 266 10.35 -9.09 6.97
N VAL A 267 10.35 -8.75 5.70
CA VAL A 267 11.09 -7.62 5.15
C VAL A 267 10.17 -6.81 4.26
N SER A 268 10.32 -5.49 4.29
CA SER A 268 9.78 -4.62 3.26
C SER A 268 10.72 -4.67 2.06
N VAL A 269 10.20 -4.98 0.89
CA VAL A 269 10.97 -5.00 -0.35
C VAL A 269 10.44 -3.94 -1.30
N LEU A 270 11.35 -3.25 -1.98
CA LEU A 270 11.03 -2.43 -3.13
C LEU A 270 11.43 -3.19 -4.39
N VAL A 271 10.44 -3.55 -5.19
CA VAL A 271 10.60 -4.33 -6.41
C VAL A 271 10.24 -3.47 -7.61
N THR A 272 11.10 -3.49 -8.62
CA THR A 272 10.80 -2.90 -9.93
C THR A 272 10.76 -3.98 -11.00
N SER A 273 9.96 -3.74 -12.03
CA SER A 273 9.88 -4.61 -13.20
C SER A 273 9.37 -3.84 -14.41
N LYS A 274 9.43 -4.45 -15.58
CA LYS A 274 9.05 -3.85 -16.85
C LYS A 274 8.10 -4.76 -17.61
N LYS A 275 7.09 -4.18 -18.25
CA LYS A 275 6.31 -4.88 -19.28
C LYS A 275 7.14 -4.93 -20.57
N PRO A 276 7.28 -6.08 -21.24
CA PRO A 276 7.97 -6.18 -22.54
C PRO A 276 7.47 -5.15 -23.55
N GLU A 277 8.33 -4.75 -24.49
CA GLU A 277 7.95 -3.80 -25.54
C GLU A 277 7.11 -4.44 -26.67
N LYS A 278 7.09 -5.78 -26.69
CA LYS A 278 6.32 -6.57 -27.70
C LYS A 278 5.62 -7.73 -27.03
#